data_560c4406c57681e21ab0c3cae78620fd
#
_entry.id   560c4406c57681e21ab0c3cae78620fd
#
_cell.length_a   1.000
_cell.length_b   1.000
_cell.length_c   1.000
_cell.angle_alpha   90.00
_cell.angle_beta   90.00
_cell.angle_gamma   90.00
#
_symmetry.space_group_name_H-M   'P 1'
#
loop_
_entity.id
_entity.type
_entity.pdbx_description
1 polymer ?
#
loop_
_entity_poly.entity_id
_entity_poly.type
_entity_poly.pdbx_seq_one_letter_code
_entity_poly.pdbx_strand_id
1 'polypeptide(L)'
;MMIVDESARIKNIKAKQTKEIIKLGQHAQYKRILTGTPVTNSPFDLYSQFEFLDPSIIDHNSFYSFKNYYGVFEKKTNWGANRLYDELKSYRNLDELKTTIEPYSYRITKQECLDLPKKIYTKRYFKLTDKQRKVYDKVKEDYILEVSEQDIPVPMALTR
;
A
#
# COMPACT_ATOMS: atom_id res chain seq x y z
N MET A 1 20.77 -16.31 9.33
CA MET A 1 19.46 -15.64 9.55
C MET A 1 19.46 -14.32 8.83
N MET A 2 18.34 -13.96 8.18
CA MET A 2 18.15 -12.65 7.53
C MET A 2 16.85 -12.01 8.04
N ILE A 3 16.92 -10.74 8.42
CA ILE A 3 15.78 -9.97 8.93
C ILE A 3 15.62 -8.74 8.05
N VAL A 4 14.40 -8.50 7.58
CA VAL A 4 14.05 -7.29 6.82
C VAL A 4 13.16 -6.43 7.71
N ASP A 5 13.71 -5.32 8.19
CA ASP A 5 12.94 -4.31 8.91
C ASP A 5 12.23 -3.37 7.92
N GLU A 6 11.06 -2.86 8.31
CA GLU A 6 10.17 -2.08 7.44
C GLU A 6 9.88 -2.79 6.11
N SER A 7 9.47 -4.07 6.18
CA SER A 7 9.25 -4.92 5.00
C SER A 7 8.18 -4.39 4.03
N ALA A 8 7.36 -3.42 4.44
CA ALA A 8 6.49 -2.68 3.52
C ALA A 8 7.27 -2.03 2.35
N ARG A 9 8.58 -1.81 2.48
CA ARG A 9 9.45 -1.31 1.40
C ARG A 9 9.68 -2.31 0.28
N ILE A 10 9.53 -3.62 0.55
CA ILE A 10 9.66 -4.67 -0.47
C ILE A 10 8.33 -5.16 -1.03
N LYS A 11 7.24 -4.41 -0.84
CA LYS A 11 5.89 -4.76 -1.31
C LYS A 11 5.74 -4.84 -2.84
N ASN A 12 6.59 -4.14 -3.58
CA ASN A 12 6.53 -4.14 -5.04
C ASN A 12 7.47 -5.19 -5.63
N ILE A 13 6.92 -6.33 -6.07
CA ILE A 13 7.69 -7.44 -6.66
C ILE A 13 8.46 -7.03 -7.94
N LYS A 14 8.05 -5.96 -8.64
CA LYS A 14 8.74 -5.48 -9.84
C LYS A 14 9.96 -4.62 -9.53
N ALA A 15 10.05 -4.07 -8.32
CA ALA A 15 11.16 -3.19 -7.92
C ALA A 15 12.49 -3.97 -7.88
N LYS A 16 13.56 -3.37 -8.38
CA LYS A 16 14.90 -3.95 -8.37
C LYS A 16 15.34 -4.32 -6.94
N GLN A 17 15.14 -3.42 -5.99
CA GLN A 17 15.45 -3.66 -4.58
C GLN A 17 14.76 -4.92 -4.03
N THR A 18 13.46 -5.09 -4.30
CA THR A 18 12.69 -6.26 -3.85
C THR A 18 13.27 -7.55 -4.40
N LYS A 19 13.57 -7.59 -5.71
CA LYS A 19 14.15 -8.75 -6.37
C LYS A 19 15.50 -9.13 -5.78
N GLU A 20 16.36 -8.16 -5.53
CA GLU A 20 17.67 -8.39 -4.93
C GLU A 20 17.56 -8.91 -3.49
N ILE A 21 16.64 -8.36 -2.68
CA ILE A 21 16.40 -8.82 -1.31
C ILE A 21 15.86 -10.26 -1.30
N ILE A 22 14.91 -10.59 -2.17
CA ILE A 22 14.39 -11.96 -2.30
C ILE A 22 15.52 -12.92 -2.69
N LYS A 23 16.33 -12.55 -3.67
CA LYS A 23 17.50 -13.35 -4.11
C LYS A 23 18.51 -13.58 -2.99
N LEU A 24 18.84 -12.52 -2.23
CA LEU A 24 19.71 -12.64 -1.06
C LEU A 24 19.11 -13.55 0.02
N GLY A 25 17.79 -13.45 0.22
CA GLY A 25 17.05 -14.28 1.16
C GLY A 25 17.15 -15.79 0.88
N GLN A 26 17.38 -16.20 -0.37
CA GLN A 26 17.56 -17.62 -0.74
C GLN A 26 18.79 -18.27 -0.08
N HIS A 27 19.78 -17.47 0.30
CA HIS A 27 20.97 -17.96 0.98
C HIS A 27 20.80 -18.02 2.51
N ALA A 28 19.67 -17.57 3.06
CA ALA A 28 19.41 -17.55 4.49
C ALA A 28 18.50 -18.71 4.92
N GLN A 29 18.98 -19.50 5.87
CA GLN A 29 18.22 -20.61 6.45
C GLN A 29 16.97 -20.13 7.23
N TYR A 30 17.08 -19.01 7.95
CA TYR A 30 15.99 -18.42 8.70
C TYR A 30 15.74 -16.99 8.23
N LYS A 31 14.48 -16.67 7.98
CA LYS A 31 14.05 -15.36 7.48
C LYS A 31 12.96 -14.78 8.36
N ARG A 32 12.99 -13.49 8.59
CA ARG A 32 11.95 -12.73 9.30
C ARG A 32 11.72 -11.39 8.63
N ILE A 33 10.51 -10.91 8.73
CA ILE A 33 10.12 -9.55 8.34
C ILE A 33 9.49 -8.84 9.52
N LEU A 34 9.77 -7.56 9.64
CA LEU A 34 9.20 -6.68 10.65
C LEU A 34 8.54 -5.50 9.94
N THR A 35 7.32 -5.19 10.33
CA THR A 35 6.62 -4.00 9.81
C THR A 35 5.42 -3.65 10.67
N GLY A 36 5.17 -2.35 10.84
CA GLY A 36 3.94 -1.86 11.47
C GLY A 36 2.74 -1.85 10.52
N THR A 37 2.97 -1.94 9.21
CA THR A 37 1.94 -1.83 8.16
C THR A 37 2.23 -2.78 6.99
N PRO A 38 1.98 -4.09 7.15
CA PRO A 38 2.27 -5.09 6.10
C PRO A 38 1.46 -4.84 4.81
N VAL A 39 0.26 -4.34 4.95
CA VAL A 39 -0.63 -3.93 3.86
C VAL A 39 -0.75 -2.40 3.88
N THR A 40 -0.18 -1.75 2.88
CA THR A 40 -0.19 -0.28 2.76
C THR A 40 -1.26 0.20 1.80
N ASN A 41 -1.34 -0.42 0.62
CA ASN A 41 -2.26 -0.01 -0.44
C ASN A 41 -3.29 -1.09 -0.76
N SER A 42 -2.86 -2.34 -0.77
CA SER A 42 -3.71 -3.47 -1.13
C SER A 42 -3.21 -4.78 -0.53
N PRO A 43 -4.06 -5.82 -0.40
CA PRO A 43 -3.64 -7.15 0.01
C PRO A 43 -2.53 -7.74 -0.87
N PHE A 44 -2.38 -7.25 -2.10
CA PHE A 44 -1.32 -7.66 -3.02
C PHE A 44 0.08 -7.28 -2.55
N ASP A 45 0.19 -6.33 -1.61
CA ASP A 45 1.45 -5.94 -0.97
C ASP A 45 2.09 -7.10 -0.18
N LEU A 46 1.29 -8.11 0.20
CA LEU A 46 1.76 -9.29 0.92
C LEU A 46 2.57 -10.25 0.05
N TYR A 47 2.28 -10.34 -1.24
CA TYR A 47 2.90 -11.32 -2.12
C TYR A 47 4.43 -11.32 -2.03
N SER A 48 5.06 -10.20 -2.28
CA SER A 48 6.53 -10.11 -2.28
C SER A 48 7.16 -10.26 -0.90
N GLN A 49 6.44 -9.95 0.16
CA GLN A 49 6.89 -10.13 1.54
C GLN A 49 6.92 -11.62 1.89
N PHE A 50 5.90 -12.38 1.49
CA PHE A 50 5.86 -13.83 1.68
C PHE A 50 6.76 -14.56 0.68
N GLU A 51 6.93 -14.05 -0.55
CA GLU A 51 7.94 -14.54 -1.49
C GLU A 51 9.36 -14.48 -0.90
N PHE A 52 9.66 -13.45 -0.12
CA PHE A 52 10.91 -13.37 0.64
C PHE A 52 10.95 -14.40 1.78
N LEU A 53 9.88 -14.54 2.56
CA LEU A 53 9.84 -15.46 3.70
C LEU A 53 9.90 -16.92 3.25
N ASP A 54 8.87 -17.37 2.57
CA ASP A 54 8.72 -18.68 1.99
C ASP A 54 7.58 -18.66 0.97
N PRO A 55 7.87 -18.84 -0.33
CA PRO A 55 6.85 -18.86 -1.38
C PRO A 55 5.77 -19.94 -1.19
N SER A 56 6.08 -21.02 -0.47
CA SER A 56 5.14 -22.11 -0.24
C SER A 56 3.97 -21.73 0.69
N ILE A 57 4.12 -20.64 1.47
CA ILE A 57 3.08 -20.21 2.41
C ILE A 57 1.81 -19.76 1.69
N ILE A 58 1.96 -18.96 0.64
CA ILE A 58 0.82 -18.45 -0.16
C ILE A 58 0.59 -19.23 -1.45
N ASP A 59 1.42 -20.21 -1.75
CA ASP A 59 1.33 -21.23 -2.81
C ASP A 59 0.76 -20.73 -4.15
N HIS A 60 1.29 -19.61 -4.62
CA HIS A 60 0.97 -19.07 -5.94
C HIS A 60 2.22 -18.99 -6.81
N ASN A 61 2.18 -19.61 -7.99
CA ASN A 61 3.31 -19.68 -8.93
C ASN A 61 3.77 -18.32 -9.48
N SER A 62 2.99 -17.27 -9.31
CA SER A 62 3.33 -15.92 -9.77
C SER A 62 2.48 -14.86 -9.11
N PHE A 63 3.00 -13.63 -9.07
CA PHE A 63 2.22 -12.46 -8.66
C PHE A 63 0.92 -12.28 -9.45
N TYR A 64 0.91 -12.64 -10.73
CA TYR A 64 -0.28 -12.54 -11.57
C TYR A 64 -1.35 -13.55 -11.13
N SER A 65 -0.96 -14.80 -10.84
CA SER A 65 -1.85 -15.82 -10.29
C SER A 65 -2.45 -15.36 -8.95
N PHE A 66 -1.60 -14.90 -8.03
CA PHE A 66 -2.04 -14.35 -6.74
C PHE A 66 -3.01 -13.19 -6.89
N LYS A 67 -2.67 -12.22 -7.75
CA LYS A 67 -3.49 -11.04 -8.02
C LYS A 67 -4.87 -11.42 -8.57
N ASN A 68 -4.93 -12.37 -9.51
CA ASN A 68 -6.20 -12.82 -10.09
C ASN A 68 -7.03 -13.69 -9.14
N TYR A 69 -6.39 -14.40 -8.22
CA TYR A 69 -7.08 -15.22 -7.24
C TYR A 69 -7.75 -14.37 -6.15
N TYR A 70 -7.09 -13.31 -5.69
CA TYR A 70 -7.58 -12.43 -4.63
C TYR A 70 -8.24 -11.14 -5.12
N GLY A 71 -8.20 -10.86 -6.41
CA GLY A 71 -8.83 -9.67 -7.02
C GLY A 71 -9.87 -10.01 -8.07
N VAL A 72 -10.87 -9.15 -8.17
CA VAL A 72 -11.85 -9.15 -9.27
C VAL A 72 -11.53 -7.97 -10.15
N PHE A 73 -11.27 -8.23 -11.43
CA PHE A 73 -10.86 -7.22 -12.40
C PHE A 73 -11.92 -7.06 -13.50
N GLU A 74 -12.08 -5.84 -13.94
CA GLU A 74 -12.96 -5.45 -15.05
C GLU A 74 -12.11 -4.80 -16.15
N LYS A 75 -12.33 -5.23 -17.40
CA LYS A 75 -11.63 -4.62 -18.54
C LYS A 75 -12.25 -3.27 -18.86
N LYS A 76 -11.43 -2.23 -18.83
CA LYS A 76 -11.81 -0.88 -19.26
C LYS A 76 -10.99 -0.42 -20.45
N THR A 77 -11.60 0.40 -21.28
CA THR A 77 -10.93 1.03 -22.42
C THR A 77 -10.51 2.44 -22.04
N ASN A 78 -9.25 2.73 -22.19
CA ASN A 78 -8.79 4.13 -22.15
C ASN A 78 -9.01 4.74 -23.54
N TRP A 79 -10.05 5.54 -23.69
CA TRP A 79 -10.45 6.16 -24.96
C TRP A 79 -9.37 7.05 -25.58
N GLY A 80 -8.53 7.70 -24.76
CA GLY A 80 -7.44 8.55 -25.24
C GLY A 80 -6.23 7.80 -25.80
N ALA A 81 -6.00 6.55 -25.37
CA ALA A 81 -4.86 5.73 -25.79
C ALA A 81 -5.25 4.47 -26.57
N ASN A 82 -6.53 4.26 -26.81
CA ASN A 82 -7.12 3.04 -27.41
C ASN A 82 -6.54 1.73 -26.81
N ARG A 83 -6.37 1.70 -25.49
CA ARG A 83 -5.72 0.61 -24.77
C ARG A 83 -6.67 0.01 -23.74
N LEU A 84 -6.83 -1.31 -23.77
CA LEU A 84 -7.52 -2.05 -22.71
C LEU A 84 -6.61 -2.16 -21.48
N TYR A 85 -7.17 -1.95 -20.29
CA TYR A 85 -6.50 -2.18 -19.02
C TYR A 85 -7.45 -2.85 -18.02
N ASP A 86 -6.88 -3.61 -17.09
CA ASP A 86 -7.64 -4.28 -16.04
C ASP A 86 -7.74 -3.34 -14.83
N GLU A 87 -8.97 -2.91 -14.50
CA GLU A 87 -9.25 -2.14 -13.28
C GLU A 87 -9.71 -3.07 -12.17
N LEU A 88 -9.14 -2.89 -10.98
CA LEU A 88 -9.55 -3.63 -9.80
C LEU A 88 -10.91 -3.13 -9.33
N LYS A 89 -11.92 -4.00 -9.32
CA LYS A 89 -13.29 -3.71 -8.87
C LYS A 89 -13.49 -4.03 -7.40
N SER A 90 -13.01 -5.19 -6.96
CA SER A 90 -13.15 -5.66 -5.59
C SER A 90 -12.11 -6.71 -5.26
N TYR A 91 -12.03 -7.07 -3.99
CA TYR A 91 -11.25 -8.21 -3.52
C TYR A 91 -12.16 -9.40 -3.22
N ARG A 92 -11.60 -10.60 -3.28
CA ARG A 92 -12.26 -11.86 -2.91
C ARG A 92 -11.30 -12.75 -2.13
N ASN A 93 -11.80 -13.79 -1.48
CA ASN A 93 -11.03 -14.81 -0.75
C ASN A 93 -10.10 -14.23 0.34
N LEU A 94 -10.38 -13.04 0.87
CA LEU A 94 -9.49 -12.39 1.86
C LEU A 94 -9.44 -13.14 3.20
N ASP A 95 -10.53 -13.80 3.59
CA ASP A 95 -10.56 -14.59 4.82
C ASP A 95 -9.66 -15.83 4.70
N GLU A 96 -9.63 -16.46 3.52
CA GLU A 96 -8.69 -17.52 3.21
C GLU A 96 -7.25 -17.06 3.30
N LEU A 97 -6.91 -15.91 2.65
CA LEU A 97 -5.57 -15.32 2.73
C LEU A 97 -5.16 -15.07 4.18
N LYS A 98 -6.07 -14.51 4.98
CA LYS A 98 -5.84 -14.27 6.41
C LYS A 98 -5.52 -15.57 7.15
N THR A 99 -6.34 -16.59 6.98
CA THR A 99 -6.15 -17.89 7.62
C THR A 99 -4.83 -18.54 7.19
N THR A 100 -4.46 -18.41 5.92
CA THR A 100 -3.20 -18.95 5.37
C THR A 100 -1.96 -18.30 6.01
N ILE A 101 -1.98 -16.99 6.23
CA ILE A 101 -0.82 -16.26 6.76
C ILE A 101 -0.77 -16.21 8.30
N GLU A 102 -1.88 -16.46 8.97
CA GLU A 102 -2.00 -16.34 10.44
C GLU A 102 -0.97 -17.18 11.20
N PRO A 103 -0.71 -18.48 10.85
CA PRO A 103 0.28 -19.30 11.56
C PRO A 103 1.73 -18.78 11.46
N TYR A 104 2.01 -17.96 10.45
CA TYR A 104 3.34 -17.38 10.17
C TYR A 104 3.46 -15.93 10.59
N SER A 105 2.42 -15.38 11.23
CA SER A 105 2.31 -13.97 11.56
C SER A 105 2.10 -13.78 13.06
N TYR A 106 2.79 -12.79 13.62
CA TYR A 106 2.54 -12.35 14.98
C TYR A 106 2.26 -10.84 14.97
N ARG A 107 1.14 -10.46 15.56
CA ARG A 107 0.74 -9.07 15.67
C ARG A 107 0.53 -8.71 17.14
N ILE A 108 1.11 -7.59 17.53
CA ILE A 108 0.91 -7.01 18.84
C ILE A 108 0.67 -5.50 18.69
N THR A 109 -0.28 -4.96 19.42
CA THR A 109 -0.58 -3.52 19.40
C THR A 109 0.11 -2.81 20.54
N LYS A 110 0.34 -1.50 20.39
CA LYS A 110 0.91 -0.67 21.47
C LYS A 110 0.06 -0.70 22.75
N GLN A 111 -1.25 -0.87 22.61
CA GLN A 111 -2.18 -0.94 23.75
C GLN A 111 -2.05 -2.24 24.53
N GLU A 112 -1.63 -3.32 23.88
CA GLU A 112 -1.43 -4.63 24.52
C GLU A 112 -0.07 -4.75 25.18
N CYS A 113 0.93 -4.00 24.69
CA CYS A 113 2.32 -4.12 25.15
C CYS A 113 2.75 -3.06 26.14
N LEU A 114 2.14 -1.88 26.10
CA LEU A 114 2.66 -0.70 26.79
C LEU A 114 1.53 -0.05 27.59
N ASP A 115 1.82 0.18 28.85
CA ASP A 115 1.00 1.04 29.72
C ASP A 115 1.28 2.52 29.36
N LEU A 116 0.64 2.98 28.28
CA LEU A 116 0.81 4.34 27.79
C LEU A 116 -0.37 5.22 28.21
N PRO A 117 -0.11 6.47 28.58
CA PRO A 117 -1.19 7.43 28.80
C PRO A 117 -2.03 7.61 27.54
N LYS A 118 -3.31 7.95 27.71
CA LYS A 118 -4.21 8.20 26.58
C LYS A 118 -3.66 9.30 25.68
N LYS A 119 -3.74 9.09 24.36
CA LYS A 119 -3.35 10.11 23.37
C LYS A 119 -4.27 11.33 23.52
N ILE A 120 -3.66 12.49 23.72
CA ILE A 120 -4.35 13.78 23.73
C ILE A 120 -4.12 14.44 22.38
N TYR A 121 -5.21 14.71 21.65
CA TYR A 121 -5.18 15.42 20.37
C TYR A 121 -5.54 16.88 20.62
N THR A 122 -4.59 17.79 20.40
CA THR A 122 -4.83 19.23 20.47
C THR A 122 -4.74 19.87 19.09
N LYS A 123 -5.70 20.74 18.77
CA LYS A 123 -5.65 21.53 17.53
C LYS A 123 -5.02 22.89 17.83
N ARG A 124 -3.99 23.25 17.09
CA ARG A 124 -3.42 24.59 17.13
C ARG A 124 -3.79 25.32 15.86
N TYR A 125 -4.44 26.48 16.02
CA TYR A 125 -4.82 27.33 14.90
C TYR A 125 -3.80 28.44 14.76
N PHE A 126 -3.42 28.75 13.52
CA PHE A 126 -2.56 29.89 13.18
C PHE A 126 -3.16 30.62 11.98
N LYS A 127 -2.91 31.93 11.91
CA LYS A 127 -3.31 32.74 10.77
C LYS A 127 -2.12 32.85 9.80
N LEU A 128 -2.38 32.68 8.53
CA LEU A 128 -1.40 32.96 7.48
C LEU A 128 -1.14 34.46 7.43
N THR A 129 0.10 34.84 7.14
CA THR A 129 0.39 36.26 6.80
C THR A 129 -0.30 36.62 5.49
N ASP A 130 -0.50 37.92 5.23
CA ASP A 130 -1.17 38.37 4.01
C ASP A 130 -0.47 37.89 2.72
N LYS A 131 0.87 37.86 2.74
CA LYS A 131 1.66 37.31 1.62
C LYS A 131 1.40 35.82 1.41
N GLN A 132 1.39 35.03 2.48
CA GLN A 132 1.11 33.61 2.41
C GLN A 132 -0.33 33.34 1.98
N ARG A 133 -1.29 34.13 2.48
CA ARG A 133 -2.71 34.03 2.11
C ARG A 133 -2.89 34.26 0.61
N LYS A 134 -2.31 35.33 0.05
CA LYS A 134 -2.38 35.62 -1.40
C LYS A 134 -1.84 34.48 -2.25
N VAL A 135 -0.70 33.90 -1.86
CA VAL A 135 -0.10 32.76 -2.61
C VAL A 135 -1.01 31.53 -2.50
N TYR A 136 -1.52 31.24 -1.29
CA TYR A 136 -2.40 30.10 -1.07
C TYR A 136 -3.69 30.21 -1.90
N ASP A 137 -4.32 31.37 -1.88
CA ASP A 137 -5.59 31.59 -2.59
C ASP A 137 -5.36 31.50 -4.12
N LYS A 138 -4.26 32.05 -4.63
CA LYS A 138 -3.89 31.90 -6.05
C LYS A 138 -3.69 30.44 -6.45
N VAL A 139 -2.90 29.66 -5.71
CA VAL A 139 -2.68 28.24 -6.00
C VAL A 139 -3.99 27.45 -5.92
N LYS A 140 -4.86 27.81 -4.98
CA LYS A 140 -6.18 27.18 -4.85
C LYS A 140 -7.08 27.47 -6.04
N GLU A 141 -7.11 28.70 -6.53
CA GLU A 141 -7.87 29.11 -7.71
C GLU A 141 -7.35 28.41 -8.97
N ASP A 142 -6.04 28.47 -9.23
CA ASP A 142 -5.40 27.81 -10.37
C ASP A 142 -5.68 26.30 -10.37
N TYR A 143 -5.60 25.66 -9.20
CA TYR A 143 -5.84 24.23 -9.06
C TYR A 143 -7.33 23.84 -9.27
N ILE A 144 -8.26 24.68 -8.81
CA ILE A 144 -9.71 24.46 -9.05
C ILE A 144 -10.03 24.59 -10.54
N LEU A 145 -9.42 25.55 -11.24
CA LEU A 145 -9.60 25.72 -12.67
C LEU A 145 -9.08 24.50 -13.45
N GLU A 146 -7.87 24.03 -13.13
CA GLU A 146 -7.26 22.86 -13.79
C GLU A 146 -8.12 21.59 -13.58
N VAL A 147 -8.68 21.41 -12.38
CA VAL A 147 -9.53 20.28 -12.04
C VAL A 147 -10.89 20.35 -12.71
N SER A 148 -11.48 21.55 -12.85
CA SER A 148 -12.77 21.72 -13.54
C SER A 148 -12.67 21.46 -15.03
N GLU A 149 -11.52 21.73 -15.66
CA GLU A 149 -11.26 21.42 -17.06
C GLU A 149 -11.06 19.90 -17.32
N GLN A 150 -10.71 19.14 -16.29
CA GLN A 150 -10.46 17.69 -16.38
C GLN A 150 -11.61 16.79 -15.95
N ASP A 151 -12.80 17.35 -15.67
CA ASP A 151 -13.98 16.61 -15.17
C ASP A 151 -13.71 15.76 -13.88
N ILE A 152 -12.72 16.14 -13.08
CA ILE A 152 -12.39 15.46 -11.83
C ILE A 152 -13.23 16.08 -10.69
N PRO A 153 -13.96 15.28 -9.89
CA PRO A 153 -14.71 15.82 -8.76
C PRO A 153 -13.80 16.56 -7.77
N VAL A 154 -14.14 17.82 -7.46
CA VAL A 154 -13.38 18.71 -6.56
C VAL A 154 -12.94 18.08 -5.23
N PRO A 155 -13.75 17.19 -4.55
CA PRO A 155 -13.32 16.53 -3.34
C PRO A 155 -12.10 15.60 -3.51
N MET A 156 -11.93 14.96 -4.67
CA MET A 156 -10.78 14.09 -4.96
C MET A 156 -9.50 14.88 -5.24
N ALA A 157 -9.64 16.07 -5.77
CA ALA A 157 -8.53 16.91 -6.12
C ALA A 157 -7.83 17.55 -4.90
N LEU A 158 -8.59 17.80 -3.82
CA LEU A 158 -8.07 18.38 -2.58
C LEU A 158 -7.38 17.36 -1.64
N THR A 159 -7.45 16.07 -1.94
CA THR A 159 -6.90 14.97 -1.12
C THR A 159 -5.62 14.34 -1.68
N ARG A 160 -5.06 14.85 -2.75
CA ARG A 160 -3.80 14.39 -3.36
C ARG A 160 -2.58 15.16 -2.89
#